data_dfb0ac15196cf85d15618780992332b7
#
_entry.id   dfb0ac15196cf85d15618780992332b7
#
_cell.length_a   1.000
_cell.length_b   1.000
_cell.length_c   1.000
_cell.angle_alpha   90.00
_cell.angle_beta   90.00
_cell.angle_gamma   90.00
#
_symmetry.space_group_name_H-M   'P 1'
#
loop_
_entity.id
_entity.type
_entity.pdbx_description
1 polymer ?
#
loop_
_entity_poly.entity_id
_entity_poly.type
_entity_poly.pdbx_seq_one_letter_code
_entity_poly.pdbx_strand_id
1 'polypeptide(L)'
;MKSVISTHSYRGGTGKSTLSANVAVALAQLGHKVVTVDLDLTSPGLHTIFEVPQSALKRTLNDFMYRRCSLEECTVDLTNHLGLSRGSLLFIGSSMKPEEIAQLMKKDYEDSLFKQLAVQLDSLFNIDYLIFDTHPGLVEDTLLAVLSSDLSLLVMRMDRQDISGTFLLTKVLRKMGKVCYILLNMVPPELAKMPGLTDDISRTMGIPTLALIPFYNEVLSHRSKGVFVLKHPAHPFSEVIYEVARTVSSW
;
A
#
# COMPACT_ATOMS: atom_id res chain seq x y z
N MET A 1 0.62 -7.45 16.81
CA MET A 1 0.33 -6.57 15.65
C MET A 1 -0.90 -5.73 15.92
N LYS A 2 -0.88 -4.42 15.58
CA LYS A 2 -2.01 -3.51 15.76
C LYS A 2 -3.01 -3.63 14.61
N SER A 3 -2.52 -3.61 13.36
CA SER A 3 -3.40 -3.67 12.18
C SER A 3 -2.70 -4.17 10.93
N VAL A 4 -3.46 -4.89 10.11
CA VAL A 4 -3.15 -5.21 8.72
C VAL A 4 -3.88 -4.23 7.81
N ILE A 5 -3.15 -3.51 6.97
CA ILE A 5 -3.65 -2.47 6.08
C ILE A 5 -3.43 -2.91 4.64
N SER A 6 -4.46 -2.87 3.81
CA SER A 6 -4.28 -2.96 2.36
C SER A 6 -4.36 -1.59 1.72
N THR A 7 -3.44 -1.28 0.81
CA THR A 7 -3.56 -0.15 -0.11
C THR A 7 -4.02 -0.71 -1.44
N HIS A 8 -5.17 -0.24 -1.90
CA HIS A 8 -5.82 -0.79 -3.09
C HIS A 8 -6.37 0.30 -4.01
N SER A 9 -6.58 -0.02 -5.28
CA SER A 9 -7.20 0.87 -6.26
C SER A 9 -7.93 0.07 -7.33
N TYR A 10 -9.00 0.64 -7.87
CA TYR A 10 -9.72 0.00 -8.97
C TYR A 10 -8.91 -0.03 -10.26
N ARG A 11 -8.06 0.98 -10.51
CA ARG A 11 -7.23 1.12 -11.72
C ARG A 11 -5.76 1.30 -11.40
N GLY A 12 -4.91 0.93 -12.36
CA GLY A 12 -3.49 1.25 -12.32
C GLY A 12 -3.20 2.75 -12.50
N GLY A 13 -2.04 3.21 -12.03
CA GLY A 13 -1.59 4.59 -12.19
C GLY A 13 -2.26 5.61 -11.25
N THR A 14 -2.93 5.16 -10.19
CA THR A 14 -3.52 6.05 -9.16
C THR A 14 -2.52 6.56 -8.13
N GLY A 15 -1.28 6.06 -8.15
CA GLY A 15 -0.26 6.37 -7.15
C GLY A 15 -0.28 5.46 -5.91
N LYS A 16 -0.97 4.33 -5.97
CA LYS A 16 -1.13 3.35 -4.89
C LYS A 16 0.21 3.00 -4.21
N SER A 17 1.18 2.45 -4.95
CA SER A 17 2.49 2.04 -4.41
C SER A 17 3.30 3.23 -3.85
N THR A 18 3.17 4.41 -4.45
CA THR A 18 3.76 5.64 -3.91
C THR A 18 3.16 5.95 -2.53
N LEU A 19 1.84 5.90 -2.40
CA LEU A 19 1.18 6.14 -1.11
C LEU A 19 1.51 5.04 -0.10
N SER A 20 1.51 3.76 -0.51
CA SER A 20 1.89 2.63 0.35
C SER A 20 3.28 2.83 0.97
N ALA A 21 4.28 3.13 0.15
CA ALA A 21 5.66 3.33 0.61
C ALA A 21 5.79 4.55 1.55
N ASN A 22 5.14 5.66 1.18
CA ASN A 22 5.23 6.89 1.98
C ASN A 22 4.48 6.77 3.32
N VAL A 23 3.31 6.11 3.37
CA VAL A 23 2.58 5.83 4.62
C VAL A 23 3.37 4.87 5.51
N ALA A 24 3.97 3.82 4.94
CA ALA A 24 4.81 2.87 5.68
C ALA A 24 5.99 3.56 6.37
N VAL A 25 6.71 4.41 5.64
CA VAL A 25 7.83 5.18 6.19
C VAL A 25 7.34 6.19 7.23
N ALA A 26 6.22 6.87 7.00
CA ALA A 26 5.66 7.80 7.97
C ALA A 26 5.28 7.10 9.29
N LEU A 27 4.67 5.90 9.25
CA LEU A 27 4.39 5.08 10.42
C LEU A 27 5.69 4.66 11.15
N ALA A 28 6.72 4.25 10.39
CA ALA A 28 8.02 3.93 10.99
C ALA A 28 8.66 5.14 11.67
N GLN A 29 8.58 6.33 11.07
CA GLN A 29 9.07 7.58 11.68
C GLN A 29 8.28 8.00 12.95
N LEU A 30 7.01 7.56 13.06
CA LEU A 30 6.23 7.70 14.29
C LEU A 30 6.64 6.70 15.40
N GLY A 31 7.57 5.80 15.13
CA GLY A 31 8.14 4.85 16.11
C GLY A 31 7.59 3.44 16.00
N HIS A 32 6.81 3.13 14.95
CA HIS A 32 6.21 1.81 14.78
C HIS A 32 7.14 0.85 14.02
N LYS A 33 6.94 -0.45 14.27
CA LYS A 33 7.54 -1.54 13.49
C LYS A 33 6.60 -1.90 12.36
N VAL A 34 7.02 -1.63 11.14
CA VAL A 34 6.19 -1.78 9.92
C VAL A 34 6.79 -2.84 9.01
N VAL A 35 5.93 -3.69 8.45
CA VAL A 35 6.27 -4.55 7.31
C VAL A 35 5.47 -4.10 6.11
N THR A 36 6.12 -3.99 4.96
CA THR A 36 5.44 -3.83 3.66
C THR A 36 5.65 -5.06 2.80
N VAL A 37 4.57 -5.51 2.16
CA VAL A 37 4.60 -6.62 1.21
C VAL A 37 4.08 -6.13 -0.13
N ASP A 38 4.90 -6.29 -1.18
CA ASP A 38 4.50 -6.00 -2.54
C ASP A 38 3.68 -7.17 -3.09
N LEU A 39 2.37 -7.01 -3.16
CA LEU A 39 1.43 -7.99 -3.70
C LEU A 39 1.03 -7.69 -5.15
N ASP A 40 1.63 -6.68 -5.79
CA ASP A 40 1.50 -6.51 -7.24
C ASP A 40 2.44 -7.49 -7.95
N LEU A 41 2.03 -8.76 -7.98
CA LEU A 41 2.84 -9.88 -8.48
C LEU A 41 3.14 -9.79 -9.98
N THR A 42 2.39 -8.96 -10.70
CA THR A 42 2.54 -8.78 -12.15
C THR A 42 3.35 -7.55 -12.53
N SER A 43 3.37 -6.54 -11.66
CA SER A 43 4.07 -5.27 -11.90
C SER A 43 4.61 -4.69 -10.58
N PRO A 44 5.49 -5.42 -9.86
CA PRO A 44 5.98 -4.99 -8.55
C PRO A 44 6.75 -3.68 -8.66
N GLY A 45 6.49 -2.74 -7.75
CA GLY A 45 7.00 -1.38 -7.81
C GLY A 45 7.65 -0.86 -6.54
N LEU A 46 7.34 -1.45 -5.37
CA LEU A 46 7.83 -0.94 -4.09
C LEU A 46 9.35 -0.97 -3.96
N HIS A 47 10.02 -1.99 -4.51
CA HIS A 47 11.49 -2.10 -4.49
C HIS A 47 12.16 -0.90 -5.16
N THR A 48 11.57 -0.36 -6.24
CA THR A 48 12.07 0.84 -6.93
C THR A 48 11.92 2.08 -6.05
N ILE A 49 10.77 2.23 -5.38
CA ILE A 49 10.51 3.38 -4.49
C ILE A 49 11.41 3.34 -3.25
N PHE A 50 11.70 2.15 -2.73
CA PHE A 50 12.63 1.99 -1.61
C PHE A 50 14.11 2.01 -2.04
N GLU A 51 14.40 2.21 -3.32
CA GLU A 51 15.75 2.19 -3.89
C GLU A 51 16.51 0.88 -3.60
N VAL A 52 15.76 -0.25 -3.53
CA VAL A 52 16.32 -1.60 -3.36
C VAL A 52 16.50 -2.22 -4.74
N PRO A 53 17.73 -2.46 -5.20
CA PRO A 53 17.93 -3.11 -6.49
C PRO A 53 17.39 -4.55 -6.44
N GLN A 54 16.80 -5.00 -7.54
CA GLN A 54 16.23 -6.36 -7.62
C GLN A 54 17.27 -7.45 -7.28
N SER A 55 18.54 -7.20 -7.60
CA SER A 55 19.66 -8.11 -7.24
C SER A 55 19.90 -8.26 -5.74
N ALA A 56 19.44 -7.30 -4.92
CA ALA A 56 19.52 -7.37 -3.46
C ALA A 56 18.41 -8.24 -2.84
N LEU A 57 17.32 -8.48 -3.58
CA LEU A 57 16.25 -9.38 -3.18
C LEU A 57 16.69 -10.84 -3.46
N LYS A 58 17.47 -11.42 -2.56
CA LYS A 58 17.99 -12.80 -2.70
C LYS A 58 16.86 -13.82 -2.79
N ARG A 59 15.80 -13.60 -2.04
CA ARG A 59 14.54 -14.33 -2.04
C ARG A 59 13.39 -13.34 -2.14
N THR A 60 12.29 -13.78 -2.71
CA THR A 60 11.11 -12.93 -2.98
C THR A 60 9.86 -13.57 -2.39
N LEU A 61 8.77 -12.82 -2.35
CA LEU A 61 7.45 -13.36 -2.00
C LEU A 61 7.09 -14.58 -2.87
N ASN A 62 7.48 -14.56 -4.15
CA ASN A 62 7.27 -15.66 -5.07
C ASN A 62 7.93 -16.95 -4.57
N ASP A 63 9.18 -16.87 -4.09
CA ASP A 63 9.89 -18.02 -3.51
C ASP A 63 9.15 -18.58 -2.29
N PHE A 64 8.71 -17.71 -1.39
CA PHE A 64 7.91 -18.11 -0.23
C PHE A 64 6.61 -18.80 -0.65
N MET A 65 5.86 -18.21 -1.58
CA MET A 65 4.61 -18.79 -2.09
C MET A 65 4.80 -20.16 -2.74
N TYR A 66 5.98 -20.41 -3.30
CA TYR A 66 6.38 -21.72 -3.83
C TYR A 66 7.05 -22.63 -2.78
N ARG A 67 7.08 -22.24 -1.50
CA ARG A 67 7.73 -22.99 -0.40
C ARG A 67 9.21 -23.27 -0.64
N ARG A 68 9.92 -22.31 -1.31
CA ARG A 68 11.35 -22.38 -1.62
C ARG A 68 12.22 -21.66 -0.58
N CYS A 69 11.60 -20.87 0.30
CA CYS A 69 12.26 -20.15 1.39
C CYS A 69 11.29 -19.90 2.54
N SER A 70 11.83 -19.51 3.70
CA SER A 70 11.05 -18.99 4.82
C SER A 70 10.70 -17.50 4.63
N LEU A 71 9.84 -16.95 5.50
CA LEU A 71 9.54 -15.52 5.49
C LEU A 71 10.75 -14.68 5.90
N GLU A 72 11.57 -15.17 6.84
CA GLU A 72 12.80 -14.47 7.23
C GLU A 72 13.76 -14.31 6.06
N GLU A 73 13.90 -15.37 5.21
CA GLU A 73 14.82 -15.34 4.07
C GLU A 73 14.37 -14.36 2.96
N CYS A 74 13.08 -14.09 2.81
CA CYS A 74 12.57 -13.12 1.83
C CYS A 74 12.30 -11.72 2.41
N THR A 75 12.53 -11.53 3.72
CA THR A 75 12.35 -10.23 4.38
C THR A 75 13.67 -9.45 4.37
N VAL A 76 13.60 -8.20 3.93
CA VAL A 76 14.72 -7.26 3.92
C VAL A 76 14.49 -6.16 4.93
N ASP A 77 15.44 -5.92 5.83
CA ASP A 77 15.38 -4.78 6.76
C ASP A 77 15.89 -3.52 6.05
N LEU A 78 14.99 -2.55 5.87
CA LEU A 78 15.26 -1.27 5.25
C LEU A 78 15.52 -0.14 6.26
N THR A 79 15.49 -0.41 7.56
CA THR A 79 15.59 0.59 8.62
C THR A 79 16.82 1.47 8.47
N ASN A 80 17.99 0.86 8.36
CA ASN A 80 19.25 1.60 8.18
C ASN A 80 19.38 2.19 6.78
N HIS A 81 18.93 1.47 5.76
CA HIS A 81 18.97 1.92 4.36
C HIS A 81 18.19 3.23 4.16
N LEU A 82 17.05 3.36 4.83
CA LEU A 82 16.18 4.55 4.78
C LEU A 82 16.51 5.59 5.86
N GLY A 83 17.50 5.36 6.71
CA GLY A 83 17.89 6.29 7.78
C GLY A 83 16.81 6.49 8.86
N LEU A 84 16.00 5.46 9.15
CA LEU A 84 14.95 5.53 10.16
C LEU A 84 15.54 5.45 11.56
N SER A 85 15.20 6.40 12.43
CA SER A 85 15.80 6.55 13.77
C SER A 85 14.88 6.15 14.93
N ARG A 86 13.57 5.97 14.70
CA ARG A 86 12.59 5.71 15.76
C ARG A 86 11.96 4.33 15.69
N GLY A 87 11.40 3.98 14.55
CA GLY A 87 10.80 2.68 14.28
C GLY A 87 11.61 1.89 13.27
N SER A 88 11.01 0.89 12.67
CA SER A 88 11.66 0.04 11.68
C SER A 88 10.74 -0.25 10.49
N LEU A 89 11.35 -0.49 9.34
CA LEU A 89 10.65 -0.90 8.13
C LEU A 89 11.29 -2.16 7.57
N LEU A 90 10.50 -3.22 7.52
CA LEU A 90 10.82 -4.46 6.85
C LEU A 90 10.07 -4.53 5.52
N PHE A 91 10.67 -5.16 4.53
CA PHE A 91 10.11 -5.23 3.18
C PHE A 91 10.20 -6.65 2.62
N ILE A 92 9.10 -7.10 2.00
CA ILE A 92 9.05 -8.33 1.21
C ILE A 92 8.67 -7.93 -0.21
N GLY A 93 9.61 -8.10 -1.12
CA GLY A 93 9.43 -7.77 -2.53
C GLY A 93 8.98 -8.96 -3.36
N SER A 94 8.27 -8.69 -4.46
CA SER A 94 7.92 -9.68 -5.48
C SER A 94 8.96 -9.75 -6.59
N SER A 95 9.00 -10.90 -7.27
CA SER A 95 9.95 -11.14 -8.36
C SER A 95 9.56 -10.39 -9.62
N MET A 96 10.56 -9.88 -10.33
CA MET A 96 10.40 -9.32 -11.68
C MET A 96 10.80 -10.30 -12.79
N LYS A 97 11.09 -11.57 -12.48
CA LYS A 97 11.43 -12.56 -13.49
C LYS A 97 10.18 -13.03 -14.23
N PRO A 98 10.13 -12.89 -15.56
CA PRO A 98 8.92 -13.23 -16.35
C PRO A 98 8.43 -14.65 -16.12
N GLU A 99 9.36 -15.62 -15.92
CA GLU A 99 9.03 -17.02 -15.71
C GLU A 99 8.30 -17.24 -14.38
N GLU A 100 8.72 -16.54 -13.32
CA GLU A 100 8.12 -16.62 -12.00
C GLU A 100 6.76 -15.91 -11.97
N ILE A 101 6.63 -14.78 -12.65
CA ILE A 101 5.33 -14.08 -12.84
C ILE A 101 4.34 -14.99 -13.58
N ALA A 102 4.75 -15.57 -14.72
CA ALA A 102 3.88 -16.44 -15.52
C ALA A 102 3.43 -17.70 -14.77
N GLN A 103 4.26 -18.21 -13.85
CA GLN A 103 3.89 -19.32 -12.98
C GLN A 103 2.81 -18.91 -11.97
N LEU A 104 2.96 -17.76 -11.31
CA LEU A 104 2.00 -17.28 -10.31
C LEU A 104 0.61 -17.01 -10.91
N MET A 105 0.53 -16.51 -12.13
CA MET A 105 -0.74 -16.27 -12.81
C MET A 105 -1.58 -17.55 -13.05
N LYS A 106 -1.00 -18.72 -12.87
CA LYS A 106 -1.67 -20.03 -13.03
C LYS A 106 -1.99 -20.70 -11.71
N LYS A 107 -1.69 -20.05 -10.59
CA LYS A 107 -1.84 -20.63 -9.26
C LYS A 107 -3.12 -20.18 -8.63
N ASP A 108 -3.94 -21.13 -8.16
CA ASP A 108 -5.03 -20.85 -7.26
C ASP A 108 -4.46 -20.57 -5.85
N TYR A 109 -4.94 -19.53 -5.23
CA TYR A 109 -4.52 -19.12 -3.89
C TYR A 109 -5.47 -19.69 -2.84
N GLU A 110 -4.93 -20.18 -1.73
CA GLU A 110 -5.73 -20.56 -0.59
C GLU A 110 -6.33 -19.30 0.06
N ASP A 111 -7.61 -19.31 0.38
CA ASP A 111 -8.33 -18.17 0.99
C ASP A 111 -7.67 -17.63 2.28
N SER A 112 -6.93 -18.49 2.98
CA SER A 112 -6.25 -18.15 4.23
C SER A 112 -4.82 -17.64 4.06
N LEU A 113 -4.26 -17.63 2.86
CA LEU A 113 -2.85 -17.36 2.60
C LEU A 113 -2.36 -16.05 3.24
N PHE A 114 -3.03 -14.94 2.95
CA PHE A 114 -2.59 -13.63 3.44
C PHE A 114 -2.84 -13.43 4.93
N LYS A 115 -3.85 -14.10 5.51
CA LYS A 115 -4.02 -14.15 6.97
C LYS A 115 -2.90 -14.92 7.65
N GLN A 116 -2.52 -16.08 7.11
CA GLN A 116 -1.42 -16.87 7.64
C GLN A 116 -0.10 -16.11 7.53
N LEU A 117 0.14 -15.43 6.41
CA LEU A 117 1.30 -14.57 6.21
C LEU A 117 1.37 -13.47 7.28
N ALA A 118 0.25 -12.79 7.55
CA ALA A 118 0.18 -11.75 8.59
C ALA A 118 0.51 -12.30 10.00
N VAL A 119 -0.07 -13.46 10.36
CA VAL A 119 0.19 -14.12 11.67
C VAL A 119 1.65 -14.54 11.79
N GLN A 120 2.25 -15.10 10.73
CA GLN A 120 3.64 -15.52 10.75
C GLN A 120 4.59 -14.32 10.86
N LEU A 121 4.34 -13.24 10.13
CA LEU A 121 5.15 -12.02 10.22
C LEU A 121 5.09 -11.38 11.61
N ASP A 122 3.91 -11.36 12.23
CA ASP A 122 3.77 -10.88 13.60
C ASP A 122 4.54 -11.75 14.60
N SER A 123 4.43 -13.07 14.46
CA SER A 123 5.15 -14.02 15.32
C SER A 123 6.68 -13.90 15.21
N LEU A 124 7.20 -13.68 14.00
CA LEU A 124 8.63 -13.61 13.72
C LEU A 124 9.24 -12.27 14.12
N PHE A 125 8.55 -11.17 13.86
CA PHE A 125 9.14 -9.83 13.94
C PHE A 125 8.48 -8.93 14.99
N ASN A 126 7.36 -9.35 15.62
CA ASN A 126 6.59 -8.55 16.58
C ASN A 126 6.29 -7.15 16.02
N ILE A 127 5.54 -7.11 14.93
CA ILE A 127 5.27 -5.90 14.16
C ILE A 127 4.05 -5.13 14.68
N ASP A 128 4.02 -3.81 14.46
CA ASP A 128 2.84 -2.99 14.75
C ASP A 128 1.88 -2.98 13.55
N TYR A 129 2.40 -2.78 12.34
CA TYR A 129 1.62 -2.66 11.11
C TYR A 129 2.17 -3.53 10.00
N LEU A 130 1.24 -4.16 9.27
CA LEU A 130 1.52 -4.83 8.01
C LEU A 130 0.78 -4.07 6.90
N ILE A 131 1.49 -3.68 5.84
CA ILE A 131 0.91 -2.99 4.68
C ILE A 131 1.04 -3.89 3.46
N PHE A 132 -0.09 -4.24 2.87
CA PHE A 132 -0.19 -4.91 1.58
C PHE A 132 -0.35 -3.87 0.47
N ASP A 133 0.61 -3.77 -0.43
CA ASP A 133 0.49 -3.02 -1.68
C ASP A 133 -0.04 -3.96 -2.76
N THR A 134 -1.34 -3.87 -3.08
CA THR A 134 -2.03 -4.86 -3.90
C THR A 134 -1.95 -4.54 -5.40
N HIS A 135 -2.26 -5.51 -6.26
CA HIS A 135 -2.52 -5.25 -7.67
C HIS A 135 -3.82 -4.45 -7.84
N PRO A 136 -3.96 -3.56 -8.84
CA PRO A 136 -5.21 -2.84 -9.09
C PRO A 136 -6.30 -3.76 -9.65
N GLY A 137 -7.56 -3.40 -9.42
CA GLY A 137 -8.72 -4.09 -9.98
C GLY A 137 -9.39 -5.07 -9.01
N LEU A 138 -10.46 -5.71 -9.48
CA LEU A 138 -11.23 -6.70 -8.73
C LEU A 138 -10.83 -8.11 -9.19
N VAL A 139 -9.61 -8.51 -8.88
CA VAL A 139 -9.09 -9.86 -9.14
C VAL A 139 -8.99 -10.64 -7.82
N GLU A 140 -9.00 -11.96 -7.90
CA GLU A 140 -9.16 -12.84 -6.76
C GLU A 140 -8.08 -12.65 -5.68
N ASP A 141 -6.81 -12.68 -6.06
CA ASP A 141 -5.67 -12.49 -5.15
C ASP A 141 -5.71 -11.15 -4.43
N THR A 142 -6.10 -10.10 -5.14
CA THR A 142 -6.28 -8.76 -4.56
C THR A 142 -7.41 -8.74 -3.54
N LEU A 143 -8.56 -9.36 -3.87
CA LEU A 143 -9.66 -9.44 -2.93
C LEU A 143 -9.29 -10.23 -1.69
N LEU A 144 -8.54 -11.33 -1.82
CA LEU A 144 -8.05 -12.10 -0.68
C LEU A 144 -7.13 -11.26 0.23
N ALA A 145 -6.25 -10.45 -0.34
CA ALA A 145 -5.41 -9.53 0.44
C ALA A 145 -6.24 -8.48 1.18
N VAL A 146 -7.20 -7.85 0.49
CA VAL A 146 -8.12 -6.87 1.10
C VAL A 146 -8.98 -7.52 2.18
N LEU A 147 -9.49 -8.72 1.94
CA LEU A 147 -10.30 -9.47 2.92
C LEU A 147 -9.49 -9.92 4.15
N SER A 148 -8.19 -10.10 3.99
CA SER A 148 -7.27 -10.43 5.07
C SER A 148 -6.80 -9.22 5.88
N SER A 149 -7.13 -8.01 5.43
CA SER A 149 -6.77 -6.75 6.09
C SER A 149 -7.86 -6.31 7.06
N ASP A 150 -7.45 -5.60 8.13
CA ASP A 150 -8.38 -4.96 9.07
C ASP A 150 -8.94 -3.66 8.48
N LEU A 151 -8.12 -2.99 7.67
CA LEU A 151 -8.39 -1.69 7.08
C LEU A 151 -7.93 -1.66 5.62
N SER A 152 -8.72 -1.02 4.74
CA SER A 152 -8.34 -0.79 3.35
C SER A 152 -8.30 0.70 3.01
N LEU A 153 -7.17 1.16 2.50
CA LEU A 153 -6.97 2.49 1.94
C LEU A 153 -7.21 2.42 0.42
N LEU A 154 -8.34 2.95 -0.03
CA LEU A 154 -8.73 2.93 -1.44
C LEU A 154 -8.24 4.19 -2.13
N VAL A 155 -7.23 4.05 -2.97
CA VAL A 155 -6.63 5.17 -3.72
C VAL A 155 -7.45 5.43 -4.98
N MET A 156 -7.95 6.65 -5.15
CA MET A 156 -8.79 7.06 -6.25
C MET A 156 -8.38 8.43 -6.79
N ARG A 157 -8.44 8.61 -8.11
CA ARG A 157 -8.32 9.93 -8.75
C ARG A 157 -9.71 10.49 -9.08
N MET A 158 -9.76 11.79 -9.35
CA MET A 158 -11.00 12.49 -9.72
C MET A 158 -11.32 12.38 -11.22
N ASP A 159 -11.27 11.16 -11.77
CA ASP A 159 -11.77 10.87 -13.12
C ASP A 159 -12.97 9.90 -13.09
N ARG A 160 -13.82 9.98 -14.13
CA ARG A 160 -15.08 9.23 -14.17
C ARG A 160 -14.90 7.73 -14.04
N GLN A 161 -13.85 7.16 -14.59
CA GLN A 161 -13.62 5.72 -14.56
C GLN A 161 -13.16 5.26 -13.18
N ASP A 162 -12.24 6.02 -12.53
CA ASP A 162 -11.80 5.73 -11.17
C ASP A 162 -12.97 5.89 -10.18
N ILE A 163 -13.78 6.93 -10.32
CA ILE A 163 -14.98 7.16 -9.49
C ILE A 163 -15.96 5.99 -9.62
N SER A 164 -16.34 5.63 -10.86
CA SER A 164 -17.30 4.53 -11.09
C SER A 164 -16.78 3.19 -10.59
N GLY A 165 -15.50 2.91 -10.85
CA GLY A 165 -14.88 1.65 -10.45
C GLY A 165 -14.68 1.55 -8.94
N THR A 166 -14.23 2.63 -8.28
CA THR A 166 -14.09 2.69 -6.82
C THR A 166 -15.46 2.58 -6.14
N PHE A 167 -16.51 3.19 -6.72
CA PHE A 167 -17.88 3.02 -6.21
C PHE A 167 -18.33 1.56 -6.23
N LEU A 168 -18.07 0.82 -7.31
CA LEU A 168 -18.34 -0.61 -7.36
C LEU A 168 -17.55 -1.37 -6.29
N LEU A 169 -16.26 -1.08 -6.17
CA LEU A 169 -15.37 -1.69 -5.19
C LEU A 169 -15.88 -1.44 -3.75
N THR A 170 -16.25 -0.21 -3.40
CA THR A 170 -16.78 0.10 -2.06
C THR A 170 -18.04 -0.69 -1.74
N LYS A 171 -18.94 -0.88 -2.72
CA LYS A 171 -20.15 -1.70 -2.53
C LYS A 171 -19.83 -3.17 -2.24
N VAL A 172 -18.84 -3.72 -2.95
CA VAL A 172 -18.39 -5.11 -2.73
C VAL A 172 -17.80 -5.24 -1.33
N LEU A 173 -16.83 -4.40 -0.97
CA LEU A 173 -16.13 -4.49 0.31
C LEU A 173 -17.04 -4.23 1.52
N ARG A 174 -17.98 -3.28 1.41
CA ARG A 174 -18.99 -3.06 2.45
C ARG A 174 -19.89 -4.27 2.68
N LYS A 175 -20.32 -4.95 1.60
CA LYS A 175 -21.11 -6.20 1.73
C LYS A 175 -20.32 -7.30 2.45
N MET A 176 -18.99 -7.26 2.34
CA MET A 176 -18.07 -8.18 3.02
C MET A 176 -17.67 -7.71 4.43
N GLY A 177 -18.28 -6.62 4.93
CA GLY A 177 -18.03 -6.09 6.28
C GLY A 177 -16.65 -5.43 6.46
N LYS A 178 -16.00 -4.99 5.37
CA LYS A 178 -14.65 -4.40 5.43
C LYS A 178 -14.68 -2.92 5.76
N VAL A 179 -13.75 -2.50 6.63
CA VAL A 179 -13.50 -1.09 6.94
C VAL A 179 -12.64 -0.51 5.83
N CYS A 180 -13.13 0.56 5.19
CA CYS A 180 -12.46 1.18 4.05
C CYS A 180 -12.48 2.69 4.19
N TYR A 181 -11.41 3.33 3.71
CA TYR A 181 -11.29 4.78 3.60
C TYR A 181 -10.77 5.16 2.22
N ILE A 182 -11.21 6.31 1.71
CA ILE A 182 -10.72 6.84 0.44
C ILE A 182 -9.52 7.76 0.68
N LEU A 183 -8.49 7.56 -0.13
CA LEU A 183 -7.43 8.53 -0.37
C LEU A 183 -7.65 9.12 -1.76
N LEU A 184 -8.16 10.36 -1.82
CA LEU A 184 -8.24 11.10 -3.07
C LEU A 184 -6.83 11.56 -3.44
N ASN A 185 -6.28 11.02 -4.53
CA ASN A 185 -4.93 11.33 -4.97
C ASN A 185 -4.92 12.05 -6.32
N MET A 186 -3.87 12.83 -6.55
CA MET A 186 -3.68 13.61 -7.79
C MET A 186 -4.90 14.48 -8.12
N VAL A 187 -5.53 15.06 -7.09
CA VAL A 187 -6.70 15.93 -7.28
C VAL A 187 -6.27 17.21 -7.99
N PRO A 188 -6.92 17.59 -9.11
CA PRO A 188 -6.63 18.86 -9.77
C PRO A 188 -6.70 20.03 -8.79
N PRO A 189 -5.75 21.00 -8.85
CA PRO A 189 -5.68 22.09 -7.86
C PRO A 189 -6.97 22.91 -7.72
N GLU A 190 -7.73 23.05 -8.80
CA GLU A 190 -9.02 23.76 -8.82
C GLU A 190 -10.07 23.01 -7.99
N LEU A 191 -10.11 21.67 -8.13
CA LEU A 191 -11.03 20.82 -7.38
C LEU A 191 -10.60 20.70 -5.91
N ALA A 192 -9.29 20.65 -5.65
CA ALA A 192 -8.77 20.55 -4.29
C ALA A 192 -9.14 21.74 -3.39
N LYS A 193 -9.47 22.88 -4.00
CA LYS A 193 -9.94 24.11 -3.30
C LYS A 193 -11.45 24.17 -3.11
N MET A 194 -12.21 23.22 -3.67
CA MET A 194 -13.68 23.23 -3.55
C MET A 194 -14.10 22.86 -2.13
N PRO A 195 -14.88 23.74 -1.45
CA PRO A 195 -15.39 23.42 -0.12
C PRO A 195 -16.31 22.18 -0.18
N GLY A 196 -16.15 21.27 0.79
CA GLY A 196 -17.03 20.10 0.93
C GLY A 196 -16.75 18.95 -0.05
N LEU A 197 -15.72 19.02 -0.90
CA LEU A 197 -15.43 17.97 -1.86
C LEU A 197 -15.24 16.59 -1.19
N THR A 198 -14.53 16.53 -0.08
CA THR A 198 -14.31 15.27 0.68
C THR A 198 -15.60 14.69 1.23
N ASP A 199 -16.53 15.55 1.68
CA ASP A 199 -17.84 15.14 2.20
C ASP A 199 -18.75 14.64 1.07
N ASP A 200 -18.73 15.30 -0.08
CA ASP A 200 -19.48 14.89 -1.27
C ASP A 200 -19.02 13.52 -1.78
N ILE A 201 -17.71 13.31 -1.83
CA ILE A 201 -17.14 12.01 -2.20
C ILE A 201 -17.50 10.96 -1.15
N SER A 202 -17.36 11.25 0.13
CA SER A 202 -17.71 10.32 1.20
C SER A 202 -19.17 9.89 1.13
N ARG A 203 -20.09 10.85 0.89
CA ARG A 203 -21.52 10.56 0.70
C ARG A 203 -21.78 9.71 -0.54
N THR A 204 -21.16 10.05 -1.65
CA THR A 204 -21.30 9.31 -2.92
C THR A 204 -20.79 7.88 -2.81
N MET A 205 -19.63 7.68 -2.20
CA MET A 205 -18.99 6.37 -2.06
C MET A 205 -19.56 5.54 -0.90
N GLY A 206 -20.22 6.19 0.05
CA GLY A 206 -20.75 5.58 1.27
C GLY A 206 -19.69 5.10 2.25
N ILE A 207 -18.46 5.62 2.13
CA ILE A 207 -17.33 5.41 3.06
C ILE A 207 -16.57 6.73 3.23
N PRO A 208 -15.88 6.93 4.38
CA PRO A 208 -15.18 8.18 4.65
C PRO A 208 -14.02 8.44 3.67
N THR A 209 -13.81 9.70 3.31
CA THR A 209 -12.59 10.18 2.68
C THR A 209 -11.61 10.59 3.77
N LEU A 210 -10.50 9.85 3.88
CA LEU A 210 -9.48 10.05 4.91
C LEU A 210 -8.58 11.24 4.57
N ALA A 211 -8.21 11.38 3.29
CA ALA A 211 -7.34 12.45 2.85
C ALA A 211 -7.61 12.86 1.41
N LEU A 212 -7.32 14.14 1.13
CA LEU A 212 -7.28 14.72 -0.20
C LEU A 212 -5.85 15.17 -0.48
N ILE A 213 -5.24 14.63 -1.52
CA ILE A 213 -3.88 14.89 -1.95
C ILE A 213 -3.94 15.59 -3.31
N PRO A 214 -3.65 16.90 -3.38
CA PRO A 214 -3.58 17.61 -4.65
C PRO A 214 -2.53 17.01 -5.59
N PHE A 215 -2.68 17.31 -6.87
CA PHE A 215 -1.64 17.00 -7.84
C PHE A 215 -0.44 17.92 -7.61
N TYR A 216 0.72 17.32 -7.41
CA TYR A 216 2.01 18.03 -7.25
C TYR A 216 2.98 17.62 -8.35
N ASN A 217 3.48 18.61 -9.10
CA ASN A 217 4.51 18.37 -10.13
C ASN A 217 5.80 17.81 -9.53
N GLU A 218 6.13 18.20 -8.31
CA GLU A 218 7.31 17.75 -7.57
C GLU A 218 7.26 16.25 -7.31
N VAL A 219 6.09 15.72 -6.91
CA VAL A 219 5.87 14.28 -6.69
C VAL A 219 6.00 13.52 -8.01
N LEU A 220 5.43 14.05 -9.10
CA LEU A 220 5.56 13.44 -10.42
C LEU A 220 7.02 13.47 -10.91
N SER A 221 7.70 14.61 -10.75
CA SER A 221 9.10 14.80 -11.18
C SER A 221 10.09 13.99 -10.36
N HIS A 222 9.70 13.56 -9.18
CA HIS A 222 10.50 12.68 -8.32
C HIS A 222 10.71 11.29 -8.94
N ARG A 223 9.79 10.83 -9.79
CA ARG A 223 9.91 9.59 -10.59
C ARG A 223 10.29 8.35 -9.75
N SER A 224 9.70 8.20 -8.57
CA SER A 224 9.98 7.08 -7.65
C SER A 224 11.46 6.93 -7.25
N LYS A 225 12.24 8.02 -7.27
CA LYS A 225 13.66 8.03 -6.86
C LYS A 225 13.78 8.13 -5.34
N GLY A 226 13.29 7.11 -4.64
CA GLY A 226 13.23 7.04 -3.18
C GLY A 226 11.87 7.45 -2.61
N VAL A 227 11.76 7.37 -1.30
CA VAL A 227 10.52 7.71 -0.58
C VAL A 227 10.41 9.23 -0.42
N PHE A 228 9.35 9.82 -0.96
CA PHE A 228 9.19 11.26 -1.09
C PHE A 228 9.20 11.97 0.28
N VAL A 229 8.50 11.43 1.30
CA VAL A 229 8.45 12.03 2.64
C VAL A 229 9.80 12.13 3.34
N LEU A 230 10.77 11.28 2.99
CA LEU A 230 12.12 11.35 3.52
C LEU A 230 12.92 12.47 2.86
N LYS A 231 12.77 12.63 1.54
CA LYS A 231 13.53 13.60 0.76
C LYS A 231 12.94 15.02 0.83
N HIS A 232 11.63 15.12 1.08
CA HIS A 232 10.88 16.39 1.10
C HIS A 232 9.94 16.47 2.34
N PRO A 233 10.47 16.42 3.57
CA PRO A 233 9.63 16.28 4.77
C PRO A 233 8.70 17.48 5.02
N ALA A 234 9.07 18.69 4.57
CA ALA A 234 8.28 19.91 4.73
C ALA A 234 7.33 20.19 3.53
N HIS A 235 7.21 19.27 2.59
CA HIS A 235 6.34 19.46 1.43
C HIS A 235 4.87 19.16 1.82
N PRO A 236 3.86 19.90 1.30
CA PRO A 236 2.45 19.67 1.64
C PRO A 236 1.97 18.23 1.42
N PHE A 237 2.47 17.55 0.38
CA PHE A 237 2.22 16.10 0.21
C PHE A 237 2.66 15.31 1.45
N SER A 238 3.85 15.59 1.97
CA SER A 238 4.40 14.88 3.13
C SER A 238 3.59 15.15 4.40
N GLU A 239 3.10 16.38 4.59
CA GLU A 239 2.22 16.73 5.69
C GLU A 239 0.94 15.88 5.68
N VAL A 240 0.28 15.77 4.52
CA VAL A 240 -0.92 14.92 4.37
C VAL A 240 -0.60 13.45 4.64
N ILE A 241 0.53 12.93 4.18
CA ILE A 241 0.93 11.54 4.45
C ILE A 241 1.15 11.31 5.95
N TYR A 242 1.79 12.25 6.66
CA TYR A 242 1.94 12.15 8.12
C TYR A 242 0.60 12.22 8.85
N GLU A 243 -0.36 13.01 8.37
CA GLU A 243 -1.72 13.03 8.93
C GLU A 243 -2.42 11.69 8.72
N VAL A 244 -2.34 11.10 7.54
CA VAL A 244 -2.85 9.75 7.27
C VAL A 244 -2.22 8.74 8.23
N ALA A 245 -0.88 8.76 8.38
CA ALA A 245 -0.18 7.84 9.28
C ALA A 245 -0.59 8.03 10.75
N ARG A 246 -0.71 9.28 11.23
CA ARG A 246 -1.19 9.58 12.58
C ARG A 246 -2.61 9.08 12.81
N THR A 247 -3.51 9.31 11.86
CA THR A 247 -4.89 8.84 11.96
C THR A 247 -4.96 7.31 12.01
N VAL A 248 -4.25 6.64 11.11
CA VAL A 248 -4.15 5.16 11.12
C VAL A 248 -3.55 4.65 12.44
N SER A 249 -2.58 5.35 13.01
CA SER A 249 -1.93 4.92 14.26
C SER A 249 -2.77 5.17 15.52
N SER A 250 -3.84 5.93 15.42
CA SER A 250 -4.77 6.21 16.52
C SER A 250 -5.93 5.21 16.62
N TRP A 251 -6.09 4.35 15.64
CA TRP A 251 -7.10 3.28 15.61
C TRP A 251 -6.51 1.99 16.21
#